data_ba1283539d77543e8da40415ec2f032f
#
_entry.id   ba1283539d77543e8da40415ec2f032f
#
_cell.length_a   1.000
_cell.length_b   1.000
_cell.length_c   1.000
_cell.angle_alpha   90.00
_cell.angle_beta   90.00
_cell.angle_gamma   90.00
#
_symmetry.space_group_name_H-M   'P 1'
#
loop_
_entity.id
_entity.type
_entity.pdbx_description
1 polymer ?
#
loop_
_entity_poly.entity_id
_entity_poly.type
_entity_poly.pdbx_seq_one_letter_code
_entity_poly.pdbx_strand_id
1 'polypeptide(L)'
;MSTQERAISFLALGKFSRLTQQSTVTATITTSGGKSFNFDGKDLTIRKELVNTKVNFTTKGSGQLYYFWKSEGLTTDGSFKPEDANIRVRKTFFNRNGSEIQGNVFKQNDLIVVRISLENLSRTFIENIVVTDMLPAGFEIENPRISSIPDLDWIKNNSGTEHIDMRDDRINLYTSLSA
;
A
#
# COMPACT_ATOMS: atom_id res chain seq x y z
N MET A 1 1.64 7.85 7.54
CA MET A 1 2.68 8.50 8.36
C MET A 1 3.05 9.83 7.73
N SER A 2 2.74 10.94 8.40
CA SER A 2 3.01 12.30 7.93
C SER A 2 4.51 12.63 7.98
N THR A 3 4.92 13.72 7.34
CA THR A 3 6.31 14.18 7.39
C THR A 3 6.75 14.52 8.82
N GLN A 4 5.85 15.08 9.63
CA GLN A 4 6.11 15.40 11.03
C GLN A 4 6.30 14.14 11.88
N GLU A 5 5.46 13.13 11.73
CA GLU A 5 5.61 11.85 12.42
C GLU A 5 6.93 11.16 12.06
N ARG A 6 7.33 11.20 10.79
CA ARG A 6 8.63 10.69 10.36
C ARG A 6 9.79 11.44 11.00
N ALA A 7 9.74 12.77 11.04
CA ALA A 7 10.78 13.58 11.66
C ALA A 7 10.94 13.26 13.14
N ILE A 8 9.83 13.17 13.90
CA ILE A 8 9.84 12.81 15.32
C ILE A 8 10.37 11.38 15.51
N SER A 9 9.97 10.44 14.65
CA SER A 9 10.46 9.06 14.70
C SER A 9 11.97 8.98 14.48
N PHE A 10 12.51 9.73 13.52
CA PHE A 10 13.96 9.82 13.30
C PHE A 10 14.70 10.43 14.50
N LEU A 11 14.14 11.47 15.12
CA LEU A 11 14.73 12.06 16.32
C LEU A 11 14.73 11.06 17.50
N ALA A 12 13.64 10.31 17.68
CA ALA A 12 13.55 9.28 18.71
C ALA A 12 14.56 8.16 18.49
N LEU A 13 14.67 7.65 17.24
CA LEU A 13 15.65 6.65 16.87
C LEU A 13 17.09 7.14 17.07
N GLY A 14 17.37 8.39 16.69
CA GLY A 14 18.70 8.99 16.90
C GLY A 14 19.08 9.14 18.38
N LYS A 15 18.11 9.48 19.24
CA LYS A 15 18.33 9.50 20.70
C LYS A 15 18.53 8.09 21.26
N PHE A 16 17.70 7.15 20.84
CA PHE A 16 17.83 5.75 21.26
C PHE A 16 19.17 5.14 20.85
N SER A 17 19.61 5.38 19.62
CA SER A 17 20.90 4.91 19.12
C SER A 17 22.10 5.42 19.93
N ARG A 18 22.00 6.63 20.51
CA ARG A 18 23.07 7.16 21.39
C ARG A 18 23.07 6.56 22.79
N LEU A 19 21.93 6.02 23.23
CA LEU A 19 21.79 5.40 24.55
C LEU A 19 22.17 3.91 24.51
N THR A 20 22.16 3.28 23.32
CA THR A 20 22.55 1.88 23.19
C THR A 20 24.07 1.76 23.23
N GLN A 21 24.56 0.82 24.02
CA GLN A 21 25.99 0.50 24.07
C GLN A 21 26.51 0.10 22.70
N GLN A 22 27.77 0.43 22.41
CA GLN A 22 28.43 -0.02 21.20
C GLN A 22 28.37 -1.56 21.11
N SER A 23 27.71 -2.04 20.08
CA SER A 23 27.64 -3.47 19.81
C SER A 23 28.96 -3.94 19.20
N THR A 24 29.50 -5.03 19.75
CA THR A 24 30.66 -5.72 19.17
C THR A 24 30.23 -6.98 18.38
N VAL A 25 28.95 -7.07 18.08
CA VAL A 25 28.37 -8.24 17.40
C VAL A 25 28.89 -8.29 15.97
N THR A 26 29.44 -9.45 15.62
CA THR A 26 29.70 -9.86 14.24
C THR A 26 28.74 -10.98 13.87
N ALA A 27 28.47 -11.15 12.58
CA ALA A 27 27.59 -12.21 12.12
C ALA A 27 28.14 -12.87 10.85
N THR A 28 27.97 -14.16 10.77
CA THR A 28 28.10 -14.91 9.53
C THR A 28 26.73 -15.29 9.04
N ILE A 29 26.39 -14.89 7.82
CA ILE A 29 25.10 -15.12 7.19
C ILE A 29 25.31 -16.17 6.11
N THR A 30 24.68 -17.33 6.26
CA THR A 30 24.82 -18.44 5.30
C THR A 30 23.48 -18.72 4.64
N THR A 31 23.52 -19.06 3.37
CA THR A 31 22.33 -19.41 2.58
C THR A 31 22.29 -20.91 2.30
N SER A 32 21.09 -21.44 2.07
CA SER A 32 20.92 -22.82 1.62
C SER A 32 21.60 -23.12 0.27
N GLY A 33 21.89 -22.08 -0.53
CA GLY A 33 22.67 -22.19 -1.76
C GLY A 33 24.20 -22.14 -1.57
N GLY A 34 24.69 -22.24 -0.32
CA GLY A 34 26.13 -22.29 -0.01
C GLY A 34 26.85 -20.96 -0.02
N LYS A 35 26.18 -19.83 -0.24
CA LYS A 35 26.77 -18.50 -0.13
C LYS A 35 26.96 -18.10 1.32
N SER A 36 28.03 -17.38 1.62
CA SER A 36 28.34 -16.86 2.94
C SER A 36 28.72 -15.38 2.86
N PHE A 37 28.19 -14.61 3.81
CA PHE A 37 28.44 -13.17 3.94
C PHE A 37 28.85 -12.89 5.39
N ASN A 38 29.75 -11.96 5.60
CA ASN A 38 30.22 -11.59 6.92
C ASN A 38 29.80 -10.15 7.24
N PHE A 39 29.21 -9.96 8.41
CA PHE A 39 28.93 -8.67 9.01
C PHE A 39 30.00 -8.37 10.06
N ASP A 40 30.72 -7.29 9.89
CA ASP A 40 31.85 -6.85 10.73
C ASP A 40 31.52 -5.59 11.58
N GLY A 41 30.24 -5.26 11.69
CA GLY A 41 29.77 -4.02 12.37
C GLY A 41 29.47 -2.87 11.44
N LYS A 42 29.70 -2.99 10.13
CA LYS A 42 29.32 -2.02 9.11
C LYS A 42 28.07 -2.48 8.39
N ASP A 43 27.26 -1.53 7.91
CA ASP A 43 26.04 -1.84 7.17
C ASP A 43 26.30 -2.80 6.02
N LEU A 44 25.63 -3.93 6.04
CA LEU A 44 25.69 -4.96 5.02
C LEU A 44 24.34 -5.06 4.31
N THR A 45 24.33 -4.80 3.00
CA THR A 45 23.16 -4.97 2.15
C THR A 45 23.37 -6.09 1.16
N ILE A 46 22.52 -7.11 1.20
CA ILE A 46 22.54 -8.25 0.27
C ILE A 46 21.32 -8.12 -0.63
N ARG A 47 21.52 -8.04 -1.95
CA ARG A 47 20.43 -7.88 -2.93
C ARG A 47 20.43 -9.03 -3.92
N LYS A 48 19.22 -9.52 -4.29
CA LYS A 48 18.99 -10.57 -5.31
C LYS A 48 19.60 -11.95 -5.05
N GLU A 49 20.36 -12.10 -3.98
CA GLU A 49 21.08 -13.33 -3.65
C GLU A 49 20.24 -14.33 -2.85
N LEU A 50 19.07 -13.89 -2.37
CA LEU A 50 18.26 -14.57 -1.35
C LEU A 50 16.91 -15.05 -1.85
N VAL A 51 16.68 -15.05 -3.17
CA VAL A 51 15.39 -15.52 -3.73
C VAL A 51 15.23 -17.01 -3.48
N ASN A 52 14.09 -17.41 -2.91
CA ASN A 52 13.77 -18.81 -2.54
C ASN A 52 14.86 -19.51 -1.72
N THR A 53 15.54 -18.76 -0.86
CA THR A 53 16.72 -19.22 -0.14
C THR A 53 16.48 -19.14 1.37
N LYS A 54 16.75 -20.22 2.09
CA LYS A 54 16.80 -20.19 3.55
C LYS A 54 18.08 -19.48 3.99
N VAL A 55 17.95 -18.56 4.94
CA VAL A 55 19.05 -17.76 5.48
C VAL A 55 19.25 -18.09 6.95
N ASN A 56 20.48 -18.39 7.32
CA ASN A 56 20.85 -18.64 8.71
C ASN A 56 21.83 -17.56 9.17
N PHE A 57 21.63 -17.07 10.39
CA PHE A 57 22.50 -16.10 11.05
C PHE A 57 23.25 -16.79 12.19
N THR A 58 24.56 -16.69 12.20
CA THR A 58 25.40 -17.09 13.31
C THR A 58 26.10 -15.84 13.85
N THR A 59 25.78 -15.46 15.09
CA THR A 59 26.29 -14.25 15.71
C THR A 59 27.37 -14.56 16.75
N LYS A 60 28.34 -13.64 16.90
CA LYS A 60 29.40 -13.67 17.94
C LYS A 60 29.56 -12.25 18.49
N GLY A 61 30.03 -12.13 19.74
CA GLY A 61 30.21 -10.86 20.42
C GLY A 61 29.06 -10.51 21.36
N SER A 62 29.06 -9.29 21.88
CA SER A 62 28.04 -8.77 22.79
C SER A 62 27.33 -7.56 22.20
N GLY A 63 26.03 -7.42 22.51
CA GLY A 63 25.21 -6.33 22.03
C GLY A 63 24.02 -6.81 21.19
N GLN A 64 23.55 -5.96 20.31
CA GLN A 64 22.37 -6.22 19.48
C GLN A 64 22.73 -6.10 17.99
N LEU A 65 22.18 -7.01 17.19
CA LEU A 65 22.21 -6.98 15.73
C LEU A 65 20.79 -6.73 15.23
N TYR A 66 20.62 -5.71 14.42
CA TYR A 66 19.36 -5.43 13.75
C TYR A 66 19.44 -5.88 12.30
N TYR A 67 18.41 -6.50 11.82
CA TYR A 67 18.28 -6.85 10.41
C TYR A 67 16.91 -6.43 9.89
N PHE A 68 16.88 -6.11 8.61
CA PHE A 68 15.68 -5.79 7.88
C PHE A 68 15.57 -6.72 6.67
N TRP A 69 14.39 -7.25 6.46
CA TRP A 69 14.10 -8.09 5.30
C TRP A 69 13.05 -7.42 4.44
N LYS A 70 13.32 -7.26 3.15
CA LYS A 70 12.37 -6.76 2.17
C LYS A 70 12.29 -7.75 1.02
N SER A 71 11.08 -8.19 0.68
CA SER A 71 10.77 -8.97 -0.49
C SER A 71 9.79 -8.20 -1.36
N GLU A 72 10.10 -8.08 -2.62
CA GLU A 72 9.24 -7.45 -3.62
C GLU A 72 9.11 -8.40 -4.81
N GLY A 73 7.91 -8.54 -5.33
CA GLY A 73 7.65 -9.39 -6.49
C GLY A 73 6.25 -9.20 -7.03
N LEU A 74 6.05 -9.67 -8.22
CA LEU A 74 4.73 -9.80 -8.83
C LEU A 74 4.34 -11.27 -8.80
N THR A 75 3.06 -11.55 -8.59
CA THR A 75 2.53 -12.90 -8.73
C THR A 75 2.62 -13.32 -10.20
N THR A 76 3.15 -14.50 -10.46
CA THR A 76 3.33 -15.00 -11.84
C THR A 76 2.03 -15.35 -12.54
N ASP A 77 0.99 -15.60 -11.75
CA ASP A 77 -0.36 -15.95 -12.22
C ASP A 77 -1.30 -14.72 -12.29
N GLY A 78 -0.81 -13.53 -11.92
CA GLY A 78 -1.63 -12.33 -11.83
C GLY A 78 -2.72 -12.41 -10.76
N SER A 79 -2.70 -13.42 -9.90
CA SER A 79 -3.69 -13.57 -8.84
C SER A 79 -3.54 -12.47 -7.80
N PHE A 80 -4.66 -11.86 -7.48
CA PHE A 80 -4.78 -10.87 -6.42
C PHE A 80 -5.74 -11.40 -5.35
N LYS A 81 -5.28 -11.44 -4.12
CA LYS A 81 -6.13 -11.79 -2.99
C LYS A 81 -6.52 -10.52 -2.23
N PRO A 82 -7.82 -10.18 -2.21
CA PRO A 82 -8.28 -9.06 -1.40
C PRO A 82 -7.98 -9.29 0.08
N GLU A 83 -7.58 -8.25 0.79
CA GLU A 83 -7.35 -8.27 2.23
C GLU A 83 -8.22 -7.21 2.90
N ASP A 84 -9.00 -7.62 3.89
CA ASP A 84 -9.83 -6.75 4.72
C ASP A 84 -9.20 -6.63 6.11
N ALA A 85 -8.35 -5.62 6.30
CA ALA A 85 -7.71 -5.34 7.58
C ALA A 85 -8.17 -3.98 8.11
N ASN A 86 -9.06 -3.96 9.11
CA ASN A 86 -9.71 -2.80 9.70
C ASN A 86 -10.62 -2.01 8.75
N ILE A 87 -10.34 -1.99 7.47
CA ILE A 87 -11.17 -1.34 6.44
C ILE A 87 -11.44 -2.35 5.34
N ARG A 88 -12.71 -2.48 4.98
CA ARG A 88 -13.15 -3.22 3.81
C ARG A 88 -13.38 -2.25 2.66
N VAL A 89 -12.79 -2.54 1.50
CA VAL A 89 -12.98 -1.76 0.28
C VAL A 89 -13.61 -2.66 -0.78
N ARG A 90 -14.68 -2.18 -1.42
CA ARG A 90 -15.30 -2.88 -2.55
C ARG A 90 -15.51 -1.91 -3.69
N LYS A 91 -15.25 -2.37 -4.91
CA LYS A 91 -15.41 -1.62 -6.14
C LYS A 91 -16.44 -2.29 -7.01
N THR A 92 -17.41 -1.52 -7.49
CA THR A 92 -18.49 -1.98 -8.36
C THR A 92 -18.60 -1.05 -9.55
N PHE A 93 -18.81 -1.61 -10.72
CA PHE A 93 -18.96 -0.86 -11.97
C PHE A 93 -20.41 -0.83 -12.41
N PHE A 94 -20.85 0.31 -12.90
CA PHE A 94 -22.19 0.51 -13.42
C PHE A 94 -22.11 1.16 -14.80
N ASN A 95 -23.05 0.82 -15.66
CA ASN A 95 -23.26 1.55 -16.90
C ASN A 95 -23.99 2.87 -16.64
N ARG A 96 -24.14 3.68 -17.67
CA ARG A 96 -24.83 4.97 -17.60
C ARG A 96 -26.24 4.88 -17.01
N ASN A 97 -26.95 3.79 -17.25
CA ASN A 97 -28.32 3.59 -16.79
C ASN A 97 -28.43 3.05 -15.36
N GLY A 98 -27.30 2.89 -14.65
CA GLY A 98 -27.27 2.38 -13.29
C GLY A 98 -27.36 0.87 -13.17
N SER A 99 -27.25 0.12 -14.27
CA SER A 99 -27.16 -1.34 -14.21
C SER A 99 -25.73 -1.77 -13.92
N GLU A 100 -25.57 -2.71 -12.99
CA GLU A 100 -24.26 -3.25 -12.64
C GLU A 100 -23.63 -4.01 -13.80
N ILE A 101 -22.36 -3.72 -14.06
CA ILE A 101 -21.56 -4.42 -15.07
C ILE A 101 -20.90 -5.62 -14.41
N GLN A 102 -21.21 -6.80 -14.88
CA GLN A 102 -20.59 -8.03 -14.42
C GLN A 102 -19.30 -8.32 -15.21
N GLY A 103 -18.24 -8.65 -14.48
CA GLY A 103 -16.93 -8.94 -15.07
C GLY A 103 -16.10 -7.70 -15.39
N ASN A 104 -15.08 -7.88 -16.24
CA ASN A 104 -14.04 -6.86 -16.50
C ASN A 104 -13.96 -6.52 -18.01
N VAL A 105 -15.06 -6.67 -18.75
CA VAL A 105 -15.09 -6.36 -20.18
C VAL A 105 -15.89 -5.08 -20.39
N PHE A 106 -15.21 -4.07 -20.90
CA PHE A 106 -15.78 -2.75 -21.17
C PHE A 106 -15.68 -2.44 -22.66
N LYS A 107 -16.62 -1.68 -23.18
CA LYS A 107 -16.57 -1.21 -24.56
C LYS A 107 -15.95 0.19 -24.62
N GLN A 108 -15.22 0.45 -25.69
CA GLN A 108 -14.69 1.78 -25.96
C GLN A 108 -15.83 2.80 -26.07
N ASN A 109 -15.62 3.98 -25.51
CA ASN A 109 -16.57 5.11 -25.45
C ASN A 109 -17.80 4.88 -24.53
N ASP A 110 -17.85 3.80 -23.76
CA ASP A 110 -18.88 3.67 -22.73
C ASP A 110 -18.52 4.52 -21.51
N LEU A 111 -19.52 5.21 -20.97
CA LEU A 111 -19.40 5.83 -19.66
C LEU A 111 -19.58 4.76 -18.58
N ILE A 112 -18.58 4.63 -17.73
CA ILE A 112 -18.57 3.69 -16.61
C ILE A 112 -18.61 4.48 -15.31
N VAL A 113 -19.61 4.20 -14.50
CA VAL A 113 -19.70 4.75 -13.14
C VAL A 113 -19.09 3.77 -12.16
N VAL A 114 -18.13 4.23 -11.40
CA VAL A 114 -17.43 3.42 -10.39
C VAL A 114 -17.94 3.78 -9.01
N ARG A 115 -18.47 2.80 -8.28
CA ARG A 115 -18.80 2.92 -6.86
C ARG A 115 -17.71 2.26 -6.04
N ILE A 116 -17.09 3.04 -5.17
CA ILE A 116 -16.16 2.54 -4.16
C ILE A 116 -16.88 2.59 -2.81
N SER A 117 -17.08 1.45 -2.20
CA SER A 117 -17.69 1.31 -0.90
C SER A 117 -16.63 1.03 0.16
N LEU A 118 -16.63 1.81 1.23
CA LEU A 118 -15.73 1.67 2.37
C LEU A 118 -16.55 1.24 3.58
N GLU A 119 -16.06 0.27 4.31
CA GLU A 119 -16.64 -0.20 5.57
C GLU A 119 -15.55 -0.22 6.65
N ASN A 120 -15.83 0.43 7.77
CA ASN A 120 -14.96 0.38 8.94
C ASN A 120 -15.23 -0.90 9.72
N LEU A 121 -14.29 -1.82 9.74
CA LEU A 121 -14.37 -3.07 10.50
C LEU A 121 -13.81 -2.92 11.92
N SER A 122 -13.12 -1.82 12.19
CA SER A 122 -12.69 -1.47 13.54
C SER A 122 -13.86 -0.78 14.28
N ARG A 123 -13.86 -0.84 15.59
CA ARG A 123 -14.86 -0.15 16.41
C ARG A 123 -14.39 1.23 16.84
N THR A 124 -13.49 1.83 16.09
CA THR A 124 -12.89 3.13 16.37
C THR A 124 -12.96 4.01 15.14
N PHE A 125 -13.03 5.32 15.35
CA PHE A 125 -12.94 6.28 14.26
C PHE A 125 -11.57 6.18 13.57
N ILE A 126 -11.56 6.15 12.23
CA ILE A 126 -10.34 6.10 11.43
C ILE A 126 -10.23 7.38 10.63
N GLU A 127 -9.19 8.14 10.87
CA GLU A 127 -8.87 9.39 10.19
C GLU A 127 -7.82 9.22 9.09
N ASN A 128 -7.75 10.19 8.20
CA ASN A 128 -6.70 10.31 7.19
C ASN A 128 -6.60 9.08 6.26
N ILE A 129 -7.75 8.57 5.85
CA ILE A 129 -7.83 7.47 4.90
C ILE A 129 -7.58 8.03 3.50
N VAL A 130 -6.72 7.35 2.76
CA VAL A 130 -6.52 7.60 1.32
C VAL A 130 -6.91 6.34 0.57
N VAL A 131 -7.92 6.46 -0.27
CA VAL A 131 -8.30 5.41 -1.22
C VAL A 131 -7.68 5.76 -2.56
N THR A 132 -6.77 4.92 -3.02
CA THR A 132 -6.17 5.06 -4.35
C THR A 132 -6.81 4.07 -5.30
N ASP A 133 -7.49 4.58 -6.30
CA ASP A 133 -8.05 3.79 -7.39
C ASP A 133 -7.21 3.99 -8.66
N MET A 134 -6.51 2.94 -9.06
CA MET A 134 -5.69 2.95 -10.26
C MET A 134 -6.54 2.60 -11.48
N LEU A 135 -6.36 3.35 -12.55
CA LEU A 135 -7.07 3.15 -13.80
C LEU A 135 -6.28 2.21 -14.72
N PRO A 136 -6.92 1.20 -15.29
CA PRO A 136 -6.32 0.44 -16.36
C PRO A 136 -6.03 1.31 -17.59
N ALA A 137 -5.05 0.93 -18.39
CA ALA A 137 -4.77 1.61 -19.66
C ALA A 137 -6.02 1.62 -20.55
N GLY A 138 -6.31 2.79 -21.15
CA GLY A 138 -7.48 2.99 -21.98
C GLY A 138 -8.73 3.53 -21.26
N PHE A 139 -8.63 3.77 -19.95
CA PHE A 139 -9.63 4.51 -19.19
C PHE A 139 -9.19 5.95 -18.98
N GLU A 140 -10.15 6.84 -19.02
CA GLU A 140 -9.97 8.27 -18.70
C GLU A 140 -10.99 8.69 -17.66
N ILE A 141 -10.57 9.54 -16.72
CA ILE A 141 -11.48 10.07 -15.71
C ILE A 141 -12.26 11.23 -16.32
N GLU A 142 -13.58 11.08 -16.38
CA GLU A 142 -14.44 12.22 -16.68
C GLU A 142 -14.44 13.20 -15.51
N ASN A 143 -14.08 14.46 -15.79
CA ASN A 143 -14.00 15.46 -14.74
C ASN A 143 -15.39 16.06 -14.45
N PRO A 144 -16.03 15.73 -13.32
CA PRO A 144 -17.38 16.21 -13.00
C PRO A 144 -17.44 17.73 -12.73
N ARG A 145 -16.29 18.39 -12.63
CA ARG A 145 -16.22 19.85 -12.46
C ARG A 145 -16.36 20.61 -13.78
N ILE A 146 -16.14 19.94 -14.91
CA ILE A 146 -16.13 20.58 -16.24
C ILE A 146 -17.46 20.33 -16.94
N SER A 147 -18.10 19.20 -16.74
CA SER A 147 -19.36 18.86 -17.37
C SER A 147 -20.37 18.30 -16.36
N SER A 148 -21.59 18.82 -16.40
CA SER A 148 -22.72 18.09 -15.84
C SER A 148 -22.98 16.90 -16.74
N ILE A 149 -22.80 15.70 -16.23
CA ILE A 149 -23.09 14.47 -16.99
C ILE A 149 -24.59 14.24 -16.89
N PRO A 150 -25.37 14.36 -17.98
CA PRO A 150 -26.78 14.08 -17.96
C PRO A 150 -27.03 12.60 -17.62
N ASP A 151 -28.22 12.32 -17.07
CA ASP A 151 -28.72 10.97 -16.82
C ASP A 151 -28.02 10.17 -15.70
N LEU A 152 -27.36 10.86 -14.75
CA LEU A 152 -26.81 10.23 -13.55
C LEU A 152 -27.64 10.49 -12.26
N ASP A 153 -28.90 10.84 -12.42
CA ASP A 153 -29.83 11.14 -11.30
C ASP A 153 -30.07 9.93 -10.37
N TRP A 154 -29.73 8.74 -10.84
CA TRP A 154 -29.80 7.52 -10.04
C TRP A 154 -28.66 7.41 -9.00
N ILE A 155 -27.60 8.21 -9.11
CA ILE A 155 -26.53 8.24 -8.12
C ILE A 155 -27.03 8.97 -6.87
N LYS A 156 -27.48 8.16 -5.92
CA LYS A 156 -27.93 8.62 -4.61
C LYS A 156 -26.91 8.14 -3.55
N ASN A 157 -26.85 8.82 -2.41
CA ASN A 157 -25.99 8.46 -1.27
C ASN A 157 -24.47 8.54 -1.57
N ASN A 158 -24.06 9.58 -2.25
CA ASN A 158 -22.66 9.92 -2.34
C ASN A 158 -22.23 10.53 -0.99
N SER A 159 -21.45 9.79 -0.19
CA SER A 159 -20.78 10.39 0.97
C SER A 159 -19.68 11.32 0.45
N GLY A 160 -19.68 12.56 0.92
CA GLY A 160 -18.66 13.54 0.53
C GLY A 160 -17.26 13.04 0.88
N THR A 161 -16.35 13.18 -0.05
CA THR A 161 -14.91 13.06 0.21
C THR A 161 -14.38 14.39 0.71
N GLU A 162 -13.43 14.37 1.64
CA GLU A 162 -12.79 15.58 2.17
C GLU A 162 -11.95 16.28 1.09
N HIS A 163 -11.28 15.47 0.26
CA HIS A 163 -10.47 15.94 -0.85
C HIS A 163 -10.37 14.87 -1.95
N ILE A 164 -10.22 15.32 -3.19
CA ILE A 164 -10.03 14.46 -4.36
C ILE A 164 -8.81 14.97 -5.15
N ASP A 165 -7.84 14.08 -5.37
CA ASP A 165 -6.69 14.32 -6.26
C ASP A 165 -6.81 13.39 -7.47
N MET A 166 -7.00 13.98 -8.65
CA MET A 166 -7.12 13.25 -9.92
C MET A 166 -5.80 13.33 -10.67
N ARG A 167 -5.35 12.20 -11.16
CA ARG A 167 -4.18 12.02 -12.01
C ARG A 167 -4.57 11.28 -13.28
N ASP A 168 -3.70 11.24 -14.26
CA ASP A 168 -3.98 10.56 -15.53
C ASP A 168 -4.17 9.05 -15.36
N ASP A 169 -3.53 8.46 -14.35
CA ASP A 169 -3.50 7.02 -14.10
C ASP A 169 -4.25 6.58 -12.84
N ARG A 170 -4.74 7.52 -12.03
CA ARG A 170 -5.38 7.20 -10.75
C ARG A 170 -6.24 8.33 -10.20
N ILE A 171 -7.11 7.98 -9.29
CA ILE A 171 -7.80 8.93 -8.42
C ILE A 171 -7.46 8.61 -6.97
N ASN A 172 -7.15 9.64 -6.18
CA ASN A 172 -6.97 9.53 -4.73
C ASN A 172 -8.14 10.24 -4.05
N LEU A 173 -8.86 9.50 -3.23
CA LEU A 173 -9.99 9.99 -2.45
C LEU A 173 -9.59 10.04 -0.98
N TYR A 174 -9.72 11.21 -0.36
CA TYR A 174 -9.36 11.42 1.05
C TYR A 174 -10.64 11.49 1.86
N THR A 175 -10.71 10.74 2.94
CA THR A 175 -11.89 10.63 3.79
C THR A 175 -11.54 10.15 5.19
N SER A 176 -12.54 10.14 6.06
CA SER A 176 -12.51 9.55 7.39
C SER A 176 -13.72 8.61 7.54
N LEU A 177 -13.62 7.61 8.39
CA LEU A 177 -14.72 6.67 8.64
C LEU A 177 -15.10 6.67 10.12
N SER A 178 -16.38 6.85 10.41
CA SER A 178 -16.93 6.64 11.74
C SER A 178 -16.88 5.17 12.15
N ALA A 179 -16.96 4.94 13.46
CA ALA A 179 -17.06 3.59 14.04
C ALA A 179 -18.36 2.90 13.63
#